data_516629a48c85dd6e38bafbe21a100551
#
_entry.id   516629a48c85dd6e38bafbe21a100551
#
_cell.length_a   1.000
_cell.length_b   1.000
_cell.length_c   1.000
_cell.angle_alpha   90.00
_cell.angle_beta   90.00
_cell.angle_gamma   90.00
#
_symmetry.space_group_name_H-M   'P 1'
#
loop_
_entity.id
_entity.type
_entity.pdbx_description
1 polymer ?
#
loop_
_entity_poly.entity_id
_entity_poly.type
_entity_poly.pdbx_seq_one_letter_code
_entity_poly.pdbx_strand_id
1 'polypeptide(L)'
;VSHEGLLEDQGRNAEKFFQSKGVKSNEILEDAKTITQSNLKHDFHKDGPHIVTGPVAIEGAQPGDILKVEVLKVEPRVPYGVISSRHGKGALVGEFPKKAKQENAS
;
A
#
# COMPACT_ATOMS: atom_id res chain seq x y z
N VAL A 1 4.67 -0.51 -5.26
CA VAL A 1 3.46 -1.34 -5.20
C VAL A 1 2.58 -0.82 -4.07
N SER A 2 1.28 -0.66 -4.33
CA SER A 2 0.31 -0.29 -3.30
C SER A 2 -0.08 -1.50 -2.46
N HIS A 3 -0.36 -1.30 -1.18
CA HIS A 3 -0.95 -2.33 -0.33
C HIS A 3 -2.48 -2.49 -0.55
N GLU A 4 -3.08 -1.60 -1.34
CA GLU A 4 -4.51 -1.70 -1.66
C GLU A 4 -4.83 -2.99 -2.43
N GLY A 5 -5.94 -3.59 -2.11
CA GLY A 5 -6.31 -4.94 -2.57
C GLY A 5 -5.71 -6.07 -1.74
N LEU A 6 -4.68 -5.82 -0.94
CA LEU A 6 -4.02 -6.83 -0.10
C LEU A 6 -4.60 -6.86 1.32
N LEU A 7 -5.35 -5.84 1.71
CA LEU A 7 -5.96 -5.74 3.02
C LEU A 7 -7.07 -6.78 3.21
N GLU A 8 -7.28 -7.19 4.46
CA GLU A 8 -8.25 -8.22 4.79
C GLU A 8 -9.69 -7.84 4.42
N ASP A 9 -10.07 -6.60 4.70
CA ASP A 9 -11.37 -6.04 4.35
C ASP A 9 -11.57 -5.82 2.83
N GLN A 10 -10.51 -5.98 2.05
CA GLN A 10 -10.52 -5.94 0.58
C GLN A 10 -10.39 -7.33 -0.04
N GLY A 11 -10.41 -8.40 0.76
CA GLY A 11 -10.38 -9.78 0.32
C GLY A 11 -9.00 -10.29 -0.09
N ARG A 12 -7.91 -9.57 0.20
CA ARG A 12 -6.52 -9.96 -0.11
C ARG A 12 -6.30 -10.33 -1.58
N ASN A 13 -6.99 -9.64 -2.48
CA ASN A 13 -6.91 -9.85 -3.92
C ASN A 13 -6.83 -8.52 -4.65
N ALA A 14 -5.60 -8.11 -4.97
CA ALA A 14 -5.34 -6.83 -5.63
C ALA A 14 -6.00 -6.75 -7.02
N GLU A 15 -5.98 -7.83 -7.78
CA GLU A 15 -6.60 -7.85 -9.11
C GLU A 15 -8.10 -7.56 -9.03
N LYS A 16 -8.81 -8.30 -8.19
CA LYS A 16 -10.25 -8.09 -7.98
C LYS A 16 -10.57 -6.69 -7.46
N PHE A 17 -9.75 -6.20 -6.52
CA PHE A 17 -9.92 -4.86 -5.97
C PHE A 17 -9.78 -3.78 -7.05
N PHE A 18 -8.70 -3.79 -7.82
CA PHE A 18 -8.47 -2.78 -8.85
C PHE A 18 -9.46 -2.89 -10.01
N GLN A 19 -9.85 -4.09 -10.41
CA GLN A 19 -10.91 -4.29 -11.40
C GLN A 19 -12.25 -3.71 -10.94
N SER A 20 -12.60 -3.83 -9.66
CA SER A 20 -13.82 -3.21 -9.11
C SER A 20 -13.79 -1.68 -9.14
N LYS A 21 -12.61 -1.08 -9.34
CA LYS A 21 -12.40 0.37 -9.52
C LYS A 21 -12.24 0.77 -11.00
N GLY A 22 -12.49 -0.15 -11.92
CA GLY A 22 -12.43 0.11 -13.36
C GLY A 22 -11.04 -0.03 -13.99
N VAL A 23 -10.04 -0.51 -13.25
CA VAL A 23 -8.70 -0.78 -13.80
C VAL A 23 -8.73 -2.11 -14.55
N LYS A 24 -8.21 -2.13 -15.77
CA LYS A 24 -8.13 -3.36 -16.57
C LYS A 24 -7.04 -4.29 -16.03
N SER A 25 -7.23 -5.60 -16.17
CA SER A 25 -6.29 -6.61 -15.65
C SER A 25 -4.86 -6.42 -16.17
N ASN A 26 -4.70 -6.03 -17.43
CA ASN A 26 -3.38 -5.79 -18.03
C ASN A 26 -2.73 -4.47 -17.60
N GLU A 27 -3.45 -3.60 -16.90
CA GLU A 27 -2.94 -2.35 -16.33
C GLU A 27 -2.54 -2.52 -14.86
N ILE A 28 -2.86 -3.65 -14.24
CA ILE A 28 -2.50 -3.95 -12.86
C ILE A 28 -1.08 -4.52 -12.82
N LEU A 29 -0.24 -3.96 -11.95
CA LEU A 29 1.13 -4.43 -11.77
C LEU A 29 1.15 -5.91 -11.38
N GLU A 30 1.95 -6.70 -12.06
CA GLU A 30 2.10 -8.13 -11.79
C GLU A 30 2.58 -8.39 -10.35
N ASP A 31 3.47 -7.53 -9.84
CA ASP A 31 3.91 -7.59 -8.44
C ASP A 31 2.73 -7.52 -7.46
N ALA A 32 1.70 -6.71 -7.77
CA ALA A 32 0.53 -6.59 -6.92
C ALA A 32 -0.35 -7.85 -6.94
N LYS A 33 -0.40 -8.56 -8.06
CA LYS A 33 -1.15 -9.80 -8.19
C LYS A 33 -0.47 -10.97 -7.47
N THR A 34 0.85 -11.03 -7.54
CA THR A 34 1.64 -12.20 -7.11
C THR A 34 2.16 -12.10 -5.67
N ILE A 35 2.20 -10.91 -5.07
CA ILE A 35 2.79 -10.70 -3.74
C ILE A 35 2.15 -11.59 -2.65
N THR A 36 0.84 -11.82 -2.72
CA THR A 36 0.13 -12.68 -1.77
C THR A 36 0.48 -14.17 -1.92
N GLN A 37 1.02 -14.55 -3.06
CA GLN A 37 1.47 -15.91 -3.37
C GLN A 37 2.96 -16.10 -3.07
N SER A 38 3.66 -15.02 -2.69
CA SER A 38 5.08 -15.07 -2.36
C SER A 38 5.30 -15.79 -1.02
N ASN A 39 6.52 -16.30 -0.83
CA ASN A 39 6.94 -16.92 0.43
C ASN A 39 7.28 -15.90 1.53
N LEU A 40 7.00 -14.63 1.32
CA LEU A 40 7.23 -13.59 2.32
C LEU A 40 6.26 -13.78 3.48
N LYS A 41 6.82 -13.97 4.67
CA LYS A 41 6.02 -14.07 5.89
C LYS A 41 5.44 -12.70 6.23
N HIS A 42 4.14 -12.65 6.45
CA HIS A 42 3.44 -11.45 6.85
C HIS A 42 2.31 -11.80 7.82
N ASP A 43 2.31 -11.15 8.97
CA ASP A 43 1.23 -11.27 9.96
C ASP A 43 0.42 -9.97 9.95
N PHE A 44 -0.78 -9.98 9.40
CA PHE A 44 -1.64 -8.81 9.26
C PHE A 44 -2.01 -8.15 10.61
N HIS A 45 -1.87 -8.86 11.71
CA HIS A 45 -2.14 -8.32 13.05
C HIS A 45 -0.94 -7.60 13.65
N LYS A 46 0.27 -7.89 13.18
CA LYS A 46 1.52 -7.37 13.75
C LYS A 46 2.28 -6.46 12.80
N ASP A 47 2.34 -6.83 11.51
CA ASP A 47 3.26 -6.24 10.54
C ASP A 47 2.61 -5.09 9.80
N GLY A 48 1.54 -4.57 9.98
CA GLY A 48 0.92 -3.48 9.24
C GLY A 48 0.87 -3.72 7.71
N PRO A 49 0.18 -2.87 6.97
CA PRO A 49 -0.15 -3.15 5.56
C PRO A 49 0.89 -2.65 4.55
N HIS A 50 1.87 -1.86 4.97
CA HIS A 50 2.77 -1.19 4.02
C HIS A 50 3.76 -2.16 3.40
N ILE A 51 3.91 -2.07 2.07
CA ILE A 51 4.93 -2.81 1.33
C ILE A 51 6.21 -2.00 1.34
N VAL A 52 7.26 -2.58 1.92
CA VAL A 52 8.59 -1.98 1.97
C VAL A 52 9.47 -2.70 0.96
N THR A 53 10.05 -1.95 0.02
CA THR A 53 10.99 -2.46 -0.97
C THR A 53 12.42 -2.27 -0.49
N GLY A 54 13.31 -3.19 -0.83
CA GLY A 54 14.69 -3.17 -0.40
C GLY A 54 15.05 -4.38 0.47
N PRO A 55 16.12 -4.34 1.25
CA PRO A 55 17.01 -3.18 1.47
C PRO A 55 17.89 -2.84 0.26
N VAL A 56 18.38 -1.61 0.23
CA VAL A 56 19.38 -1.15 -0.74
C VAL A 56 20.70 -0.95 0.00
N ALA A 57 21.72 -1.69 -0.41
CA ALA A 57 23.05 -1.55 0.17
C ALA A 57 23.73 -0.27 -0.37
N ILE A 58 24.39 0.46 0.49
CA ILE A 58 25.20 1.63 0.14
C ILE A 58 26.66 1.24 0.32
N GLU A 59 27.42 1.27 -0.77
CA GLU A 59 28.83 0.93 -0.73
C GLU A 59 29.62 1.90 0.15
N GLY A 60 30.44 1.37 1.04
CA GLY A 60 31.28 2.15 1.94
C GLY A 60 30.57 2.78 3.14
N ALA A 61 29.26 2.66 3.27
CA ALA A 61 28.53 3.21 4.41
C ALA A 61 28.90 2.49 5.72
N GLN A 62 29.06 3.28 6.77
CA GLN A 62 29.41 2.82 8.10
C GLN A 62 28.33 3.23 9.13
N PRO A 63 28.19 2.50 10.25
CA PRO A 63 27.31 2.92 11.34
C PRO A 63 27.66 4.33 11.83
N GLY A 64 26.65 5.19 11.91
CA GLY A 64 26.81 6.59 12.29
C GLY A 64 26.92 7.58 11.13
N ASP A 65 27.04 7.10 9.90
CA ASP A 65 27.01 7.96 8.72
C ASP A 65 25.62 8.59 8.51
N ILE A 66 25.62 9.76 7.89
CA ILE A 66 24.40 10.45 7.47
C ILE A 66 24.15 10.17 5.98
N LEU A 67 23.03 9.60 5.66
CA LEU A 67 22.60 9.36 4.29
C LEU A 67 21.85 10.58 3.74
N LYS A 68 22.37 11.16 2.66
CA LYS A 68 21.65 12.14 1.84
C LYS A 68 21.08 11.45 0.61
N VAL A 69 19.75 11.48 0.46
CA VAL A 69 19.05 10.94 -0.71
C VAL A 69 18.59 12.10 -1.58
N GLU A 70 19.00 12.12 -2.83
CA GLU A 70 18.58 13.08 -3.83
C GLU A 70 17.70 12.40 -4.87
N VAL A 71 16.43 12.80 -4.97
CA VAL A 71 15.47 12.23 -5.92
C VAL A 71 15.65 12.95 -7.26
N LEU A 72 16.22 12.27 -8.23
CA LEU A 72 16.48 12.84 -9.56
C LEU A 72 15.26 12.75 -10.49
N LYS A 73 14.45 11.69 -10.36
CA LYS A 73 13.29 11.45 -11.21
C LYS A 73 12.27 10.56 -10.50
N VAL A 74 11.00 10.82 -10.75
CA VAL A 74 9.89 9.97 -10.32
C VAL A 74 9.10 9.54 -11.55
N GLU A 75 9.06 8.24 -11.80
CA GLU A 75 8.31 7.66 -12.93
C GLU A 75 7.27 6.66 -12.38
N PRO A 76 5.98 7.01 -12.42
CA PRO A 76 4.93 6.06 -12.08
C PRO A 76 4.95 4.87 -13.06
N ARG A 77 4.87 3.65 -12.53
CA ARG A 77 4.82 2.42 -13.33
C ARG A 77 3.46 2.18 -13.98
N VAL A 78 2.43 2.84 -13.49
CA VAL A 78 1.04 2.77 -13.98
C VAL A 78 0.41 4.17 -13.98
N PRO A 79 -0.58 4.44 -14.85
CA PRO A 79 -1.18 5.77 -14.99
C PRO A 79 -2.24 6.08 -13.92
N TYR A 80 -2.23 5.38 -12.80
CA TYR A 80 -3.18 5.59 -11.71
C TYR A 80 -2.50 5.45 -10.36
N GLY A 81 -3.15 5.95 -9.32
CA GLY A 81 -2.75 5.80 -7.93
C GLY A 81 -3.97 5.63 -7.03
N VAL A 82 -3.72 5.22 -5.80
CA VAL A 82 -4.77 5.08 -4.77
C VAL A 82 -4.40 5.91 -3.56
N ILE A 83 -5.35 6.73 -3.12
CA ILE A 83 -5.31 7.40 -1.83
C ILE A 83 -6.48 6.87 -1.03
N SER A 84 -6.21 6.28 0.12
CA SER A 84 -7.26 5.79 1.02
C SER A 84 -7.16 6.43 2.39
N SER A 85 -8.31 6.67 3.00
CA SER A 85 -8.42 7.19 4.35
C SER A 85 -9.57 6.48 5.06
N ARG A 86 -9.32 5.99 6.26
CA ARG A 86 -10.29 5.20 7.02
C ARG A 86 -10.44 5.73 8.42
N HIS A 87 -11.69 5.75 8.91
CA HIS A 87 -11.94 6.08 10.30
C HIS A 87 -11.18 5.13 11.24
N GLY A 88 -10.58 5.68 12.29
CA GLY A 88 -9.78 4.92 13.25
C GLY A 88 -8.40 4.47 12.75
N LYS A 89 -7.97 4.94 11.58
CA LYS A 89 -6.65 4.68 10.98
C LYS A 89 -5.96 6.00 10.65
N GLY A 90 -4.63 6.02 10.71
CA GLY A 90 -3.83 7.21 10.40
C GLY A 90 -3.31 7.92 11.65
N ALA A 91 -2.73 9.11 11.46
CA ALA A 91 -2.03 9.85 12.51
C ALA A 91 -2.98 10.53 13.53
N LEU A 92 -4.20 10.83 13.14
CA LEU A 92 -5.20 11.50 13.99
C LEU A 92 -6.38 10.56 14.28
N VAL A 93 -6.08 9.45 14.90
CA VAL A 93 -7.07 8.43 15.28
C VAL A 93 -8.15 9.04 16.17
N GLY A 94 -9.40 8.88 15.78
CA GLY A 94 -10.56 9.44 16.48
C GLY A 94 -11.00 10.84 16.03
N GLU A 95 -10.12 11.61 15.41
CA GLU A 95 -10.44 12.93 14.88
C GLU A 95 -10.69 12.90 13.37
N PHE A 96 -9.77 12.29 12.61
CA PHE A 96 -9.82 12.22 11.15
C PHE A 96 -9.35 10.85 10.63
N PRO A 97 -9.98 10.35 9.54
CA PRO A 97 -11.22 10.83 8.95
C PRO A 97 -12.41 10.62 9.89
N LYS A 98 -13.37 11.52 9.86
CA LYS A 98 -14.61 11.37 10.62
C LYS A 98 -15.35 10.10 10.17
N LYS A 99 -16.00 9.41 11.12
CA LYS A 99 -16.85 8.28 10.80
C LYS A 99 -17.96 8.73 9.84
N ALA A 100 -18.18 7.98 8.78
CA ALA A 100 -19.31 8.24 7.89
C ALA A 100 -20.61 8.25 8.71
N LYS A 101 -21.49 9.23 8.47
CA LYS A 101 -22.83 9.21 9.03
C LYS A 101 -23.50 7.94 8.50
N GLN A 102 -24.03 7.09 9.39
CA GLN A 102 -24.96 6.07 8.98
C GLN A 102 -26.18 6.81 8.39
N GLU A 103 -26.38 6.68 7.09
CA GLU A 103 -27.68 6.98 6.51
C GLU A 103 -28.66 6.00 7.15
N ASN A 104 -29.59 6.53 7.92
CA ASN A 104 -30.68 5.74 8.45
C ASN A 104 -31.41 5.15 7.25
N ALA A 105 -31.24 3.85 7.03
CA ALA A 105 -32.12 3.11 6.15
C ALA A 105 -33.54 3.18 6.74
N SER A 106 -34.37 3.98 6.11
CA SER A 106 -35.80 4.04 6.34
C SER A 106 -36.49 2.95 5.53
#